data_1cce64f7eda4e4ffd354eb5436fe62d9
#
_entry.id   1cce64f7eda4e4ffd354eb5436fe62d9
#
_cell.length_a   1.000
_cell.length_b   1.000
_cell.length_c   1.000
_cell.angle_alpha   90.00
_cell.angle_beta   90.00
_cell.angle_gamma   90.00
#
_symmetry.space_group_name_H-M   'P 1'
#
loop_
_entity.id
_entity.type
_entity.pdbx_description
1 polymer ?
#
loop_
_entity_poly.entity_id
_entity_poly.type
_entity_poly.pdbx_seq_one_letter_code
_entity_poly.pdbx_strand_id
1 'polypeptide(L)'
;QLGVALSYFDSHHHVHLLPGIIERIAAPAKALGVGHTRLVLDWGLLGKPQFLLCWLSLRAKGAVQRADLSYMPFKYPGRKQFILRNQWQKTLSKIDLPTEIICHPATHGDLQLLPAEYTDHYDGARVDEFWALYSLSR
;
A
#
# COMPACT_ATOMS: atom_id res chain seq x y z
N GLN A 1 5.35 3.95 -26.70
CA GLN A 1 4.42 4.53 -25.71
C GLN A 1 3.24 3.57 -25.56
N LEU A 2 2.90 3.17 -24.33
CA LEU A 2 1.83 2.20 -24.07
C LEU A 2 0.42 2.83 -24.11
N GLY A 3 0.28 4.14 -24.33
CA GLY A 3 -1.01 4.83 -24.35
C GLY A 3 -1.77 4.84 -23.00
N VAL A 4 -1.11 4.45 -21.91
CA VAL A 4 -1.72 4.36 -20.56
C VAL A 4 -1.39 5.63 -19.79
N ALA A 5 -2.42 6.29 -19.26
CA ALA A 5 -2.25 7.41 -18.35
C ALA A 5 -1.76 6.91 -16.98
N LEU A 6 -0.64 7.43 -16.50
CA LEU A 6 -0.12 7.14 -15.16
C LEU A 6 -0.79 8.09 -14.17
N SER A 7 -1.56 7.58 -13.22
CA SER A 7 -2.24 8.41 -12.22
C SER A 7 -1.60 8.33 -10.83
N TYR A 8 -0.80 7.30 -10.58
CA TYR A 8 -0.31 6.94 -9.26
C TYR A 8 1.06 6.28 -9.33
N PHE A 9 1.91 6.50 -8.34
CA PHE A 9 3.12 5.72 -8.13
C PHE A 9 3.33 5.37 -6.65
N ASP A 10 3.91 4.21 -6.43
CA ASP A 10 4.52 3.82 -5.17
C ASP A 10 5.76 2.95 -5.44
N SER A 11 6.27 2.27 -4.44
CA SER A 11 7.38 1.34 -4.60
C SER A 11 7.30 0.18 -3.62
N HIS A 12 7.88 -0.95 -4.01
CA HIS A 12 8.03 -2.10 -3.14
C HIS A 12 8.76 -1.70 -1.85
N HIS A 13 8.28 -2.20 -0.71
CA HIS A 13 8.77 -1.83 0.62
C HIS A 13 8.85 -0.32 0.91
N HIS A 14 8.07 0.50 0.21
CA HIS A 14 8.02 1.96 0.40
C HIS A 14 9.39 2.66 0.21
N VAL A 15 10.26 2.12 -0.64
CA VAL A 15 11.61 2.68 -0.91
C VAL A 15 11.54 4.14 -1.39
N HIS A 16 10.46 4.53 -2.07
CA HIS A 16 10.25 5.92 -2.51
C HIS A 16 10.21 6.93 -1.36
N LEU A 17 9.91 6.49 -0.11
CA LEU A 17 9.89 7.36 1.08
C LEU A 17 11.28 7.63 1.66
N LEU A 18 12.31 6.92 1.22
CA LEU A 18 13.66 7.14 1.72
C LEU A 18 14.17 8.55 1.37
N PRO A 19 14.95 9.17 2.27
CA PRO A 19 15.53 10.49 2.05
C PRO A 19 16.31 10.56 0.73
N GLY A 20 16.09 11.63 -0.04
CA GLY A 20 16.73 11.84 -1.33
C GLY A 20 16.08 11.11 -2.51
N ILE A 21 15.24 10.09 -2.28
CA ILE A 21 14.52 9.40 -3.35
C ILE A 21 13.26 10.19 -3.73
N ILE A 22 12.36 10.43 -2.80
CA ILE A 22 11.11 11.14 -3.08
C ILE A 22 11.37 12.54 -3.65
N GLU A 23 12.39 13.24 -3.17
CA GLU A 23 12.75 14.58 -3.63
C GLU A 23 13.19 14.59 -5.10
N ARG A 24 13.74 13.46 -5.59
CA ARG A 24 14.20 13.33 -6.97
C ARG A 24 13.13 12.84 -7.94
N ILE A 25 12.17 12.03 -7.45
CA ILE A 25 11.18 11.39 -8.32
C ILE A 25 9.85 12.13 -8.38
N ALA A 26 9.50 12.93 -7.36
CA ALA A 26 8.19 13.55 -7.27
C ALA A 26 7.90 14.51 -8.45
N ALA A 27 8.82 15.42 -8.77
CA ALA A 27 8.64 16.35 -9.88
C ALA A 27 8.64 15.66 -11.25
N PRO A 28 9.56 14.74 -11.60
CA PRO A 28 9.47 13.92 -12.81
C PRO A 28 8.16 13.12 -12.91
N ALA A 29 7.68 12.53 -11.81
CA ALA A 29 6.41 11.81 -11.82
C ALA A 29 5.25 12.72 -12.16
N LYS A 30 5.19 13.92 -11.56
CA LYS A 30 4.18 14.94 -11.91
C LYS A 30 4.23 15.33 -13.38
N ALA A 31 5.42 15.53 -13.93
CA ALA A 31 5.61 15.86 -15.36
C ALA A 31 5.11 14.74 -16.29
N LEU A 32 5.07 13.50 -15.84
CA LEU A 32 4.51 12.35 -16.55
C LEU A 32 2.99 12.19 -16.36
N GLY A 33 2.33 13.13 -15.66
CA GLY A 33 0.89 13.12 -15.43
C GLY A 33 0.45 12.38 -14.16
N VAL A 34 1.39 11.91 -13.35
CA VAL A 34 1.06 11.26 -12.06
C VAL A 34 0.45 12.28 -11.11
N GLY A 35 -0.73 11.96 -10.55
CA GLY A 35 -1.46 12.83 -9.62
C GLY A 35 -1.25 12.47 -8.15
N HIS A 36 -0.90 11.21 -7.87
CA HIS A 36 -0.89 10.69 -6.49
C HIS A 36 0.34 9.84 -6.18
N THR A 37 0.68 9.78 -4.89
CA THR A 37 1.66 8.84 -4.35
C THR A 37 1.20 8.33 -2.97
N ARG A 38 1.81 7.26 -2.49
CA ARG A 38 1.55 6.71 -1.15
C ARG A 38 2.36 7.44 -0.09
N LEU A 39 1.69 7.83 1.00
CA LEU A 39 2.33 8.17 2.27
C LEU A 39 1.73 7.30 3.39
N VAL A 40 2.57 6.65 4.16
CA VAL A 40 2.15 5.81 5.29
C VAL A 40 1.99 6.69 6.53
N LEU A 41 0.83 7.31 6.67
CA LEU A 41 0.49 8.21 7.79
C LEU A 41 -0.53 7.54 8.72
N ASP A 42 -0.21 6.34 9.20
CA ASP A 42 -1.05 5.57 10.12
C ASP A 42 -0.51 5.66 11.55
N TRP A 43 -1.12 6.50 12.37
CA TRP A 43 -0.77 6.69 13.77
C TRP A 43 -1.03 5.47 14.66
N GLY A 44 -1.84 4.50 14.19
CA GLY A 44 -1.99 3.20 14.84
C GLY A 44 -0.72 2.34 14.84
N LEU A 45 0.32 2.78 14.13
CA LEU A 45 1.64 2.14 14.09
C LEU A 45 2.59 2.61 15.20
N LEU A 46 2.21 3.59 16.02
CA LEU A 46 3.01 4.04 17.16
C LEU A 46 3.45 2.85 18.03
N GLY A 47 4.74 2.81 18.35
CA GLY A 47 5.34 1.72 19.12
C GLY A 47 5.61 0.42 18.35
N LYS A 48 5.38 0.38 17.05
CA LYS A 48 5.67 -0.77 16.17
C LYS A 48 6.87 -0.46 15.26
N PRO A 49 7.56 -1.48 14.73
CA PRO A 49 8.66 -1.28 13.78
C PRO A 49 8.27 -0.43 12.57
N GLN A 50 7.02 -0.55 12.12
CA GLN A 50 6.46 0.20 11.00
C GLN A 50 6.31 1.71 11.27
N PHE A 51 6.48 2.16 12.51
CA PHE A 51 6.48 3.59 12.84
C PHE A 51 7.55 4.37 12.06
N LEU A 52 8.66 3.73 11.72
CA LEU A 52 9.68 4.34 10.85
C LEU A 52 9.08 4.78 9.51
N LEU A 53 8.16 4.01 8.93
CA LEU A 53 7.48 4.38 7.68
C LEU A 53 6.61 5.63 7.85
N CYS A 54 5.95 5.77 9.00
CA CYS A 54 5.18 6.97 9.31
C CYS A 54 6.09 8.21 9.41
N TRP A 55 7.24 8.08 10.08
CA TRP A 55 8.23 9.16 10.17
C TRP A 55 8.82 9.53 8.81
N LEU A 56 9.19 8.54 7.97
CA LEU A 56 9.65 8.77 6.60
C LEU A 56 8.58 9.47 5.76
N SER A 57 7.32 9.09 5.91
CA SER A 57 6.19 9.70 5.21
C SER A 57 5.97 11.16 5.61
N LEU A 58 6.08 11.47 6.90
CA LEU A 58 6.01 12.86 7.37
C LEU A 58 7.11 13.71 6.76
N ARG A 59 8.31 13.17 6.67
CA ARG A 59 9.45 13.83 6.04
C ARG A 59 9.23 14.00 4.53
N ALA A 60 8.73 12.97 3.85
CA ALA A 60 8.45 12.97 2.41
C ALA A 60 7.32 13.94 2.02
N LYS A 61 6.38 14.22 2.94
CA LYS A 61 5.19 15.03 2.70
C LYS A 61 5.52 16.38 2.07
N GLY A 62 6.57 17.06 2.54
CA GLY A 62 6.98 18.36 1.98
C GLY A 62 7.43 18.27 0.52
N ALA A 63 8.12 17.20 0.11
CA ALA A 63 8.52 17.00 -1.27
C ALA A 63 7.31 16.69 -2.17
N VAL A 64 6.38 15.87 -1.69
CA VAL A 64 5.12 15.54 -2.37
C VAL A 64 4.30 16.81 -2.61
N GLN A 65 4.14 17.66 -1.61
CA GLN A 65 3.40 18.91 -1.71
C GLN A 65 4.07 19.91 -2.67
N ARG A 66 5.40 20.06 -2.62
CA ARG A 66 6.12 20.95 -3.56
C ARG A 66 6.00 20.50 -5.00
N ALA A 67 5.84 19.21 -5.26
CA ALA A 67 5.62 18.66 -6.59
C ALA A 67 4.14 18.70 -7.02
N ASP A 68 3.25 19.27 -6.23
CA ASP A 68 1.80 19.29 -6.48
C ASP A 68 1.23 17.88 -6.70
N LEU A 69 1.72 16.92 -5.91
CA LEU A 69 1.18 15.57 -5.81
C LEU A 69 0.23 15.47 -4.61
N SER A 70 -0.85 14.75 -4.77
CA SER A 70 -1.73 14.37 -3.67
C SER A 70 -1.31 13.03 -3.06
N TYR A 71 -1.87 12.69 -1.90
CA TYR A 71 -1.75 11.38 -1.27
C TYR A 71 -3.07 11.00 -0.61
N MET A 72 -3.37 9.71 -0.57
CA MET A 72 -4.53 9.19 0.15
C MET A 72 -4.12 8.74 1.55
N PRO A 73 -5.04 8.84 2.53
CA PRO A 73 -4.87 8.17 3.81
C PRO A 73 -4.60 6.69 3.58
N PHE A 74 -3.59 6.16 4.24
CA PHE A 74 -3.18 4.78 4.12
C PHE A 74 -3.52 4.02 5.40
N LYS A 75 -4.07 2.83 5.28
CA LYS A 75 -4.37 1.94 6.40
C LYS A 75 -3.68 0.60 6.24
N TYR A 76 -2.98 0.19 7.30
CA TYR A 76 -2.59 -1.21 7.45
C TYR A 76 -3.77 -2.02 7.98
N PRO A 77 -4.13 -3.12 7.34
CA PRO A 77 -5.27 -3.94 7.73
C PRO A 77 -5.01 -4.79 8.98
N GLY A 78 -4.58 -4.18 10.07
CA GLY A 78 -4.44 -4.85 11.34
C GLY A 78 -3.03 -5.41 11.65
N ARG A 79 -2.93 -6.25 12.71
CA ARG A 79 -1.65 -6.65 13.32
C ARG A 79 -0.76 -7.56 12.48
N LYS A 80 -1.27 -8.21 11.43
CA LYS A 80 -0.58 -9.28 10.68
C LYS A 80 -0.45 -9.00 9.17
N GLN A 81 -0.51 -7.78 8.71
CA GLN A 81 -0.42 -7.41 7.28
C GLN A 81 -1.54 -7.96 6.38
N PHE A 82 -2.44 -8.80 6.89
CA PHE A 82 -3.55 -9.39 6.16
C PHE A 82 -4.87 -9.07 6.83
N ILE A 83 -5.93 -8.88 6.02
CA ILE A 83 -7.28 -8.70 6.51
C ILE A 83 -8.00 -10.05 6.40
N LEU A 84 -8.27 -10.66 7.53
CA LEU A 84 -9.09 -11.87 7.58
C LEU A 84 -10.53 -11.56 7.13
N ARG A 85 -11.20 -12.54 6.53
CA ARG A 85 -12.54 -12.41 5.95
C ARG A 85 -13.56 -11.71 6.87
N ASN A 86 -13.55 -12.03 8.15
CA ASN A 86 -14.44 -11.43 9.16
C ASN A 86 -14.04 -10.01 9.59
N GLN A 87 -12.89 -9.52 9.17
CA GLN A 87 -12.38 -8.19 9.55
C GLN A 87 -12.64 -7.14 8.46
N TRP A 88 -12.90 -7.56 7.21
CA TRP A 88 -13.12 -6.65 6.10
C TRP A 88 -14.30 -5.72 6.34
N GLN A 89 -15.46 -6.25 6.69
CA GLN A 89 -16.65 -5.43 6.97
C GLN A 89 -16.37 -4.43 8.10
N LYS A 90 -15.72 -4.88 9.18
CA LYS A 90 -15.34 -4.02 10.30
C LYS A 90 -14.29 -2.97 9.90
N THR A 91 -13.41 -3.27 8.98
CA THR A 91 -12.41 -2.33 8.46
C THR A 91 -13.09 -1.29 7.58
N LEU A 92 -13.91 -1.73 6.63
CA LEU A 92 -14.62 -0.85 5.70
C LEU A 92 -15.60 0.06 6.42
N SER A 93 -16.31 -0.42 7.46
CA SER A 93 -17.25 0.40 8.25
C SER A 93 -16.58 1.53 9.04
N LYS A 94 -15.26 1.55 9.15
CA LYS A 94 -14.50 2.60 9.84
C LYS A 94 -13.81 3.59 8.88
N ILE A 95 -14.09 3.47 7.59
CA ILE A 95 -13.48 4.30 6.57
C ILE A 95 -14.51 5.34 6.12
N ASP A 96 -14.33 6.57 6.59
CA ASP A 96 -15.22 7.69 6.27
C ASP A 96 -14.76 8.50 5.05
N LEU A 97 -13.53 8.27 4.58
CA LEU A 97 -12.90 9.00 3.47
C LEU A 97 -12.25 8.01 2.50
N PRO A 98 -12.02 8.40 1.24
CA PRO A 98 -11.21 7.60 0.33
C PRO A 98 -9.88 7.22 1.00
N THR A 99 -9.64 5.93 1.16
CA THR A 99 -8.50 5.38 1.91
C THR A 99 -7.85 4.28 1.10
N GLU A 100 -6.55 4.29 1.01
CA GLU A 100 -5.78 3.20 0.44
C GLU A 100 -5.61 2.09 1.47
N ILE A 101 -5.96 0.86 1.10
CA ILE A 101 -5.78 -0.33 1.92
C ILE A 101 -4.82 -1.25 1.19
N ILE A 102 -3.74 -1.64 1.88
CA ILE A 102 -2.80 -2.61 1.31
C ILE A 102 -3.34 -4.02 1.53
N CYS A 103 -3.24 -4.85 0.51
CA CYS A 103 -3.57 -6.26 0.57
C CYS A 103 -2.59 -7.08 -0.28
N HIS A 104 -2.49 -8.37 0.00
CA HIS A 104 -1.55 -9.28 -0.64
C HIS A 104 -2.25 -10.59 -1.06
N PRO A 105 -3.38 -10.52 -1.77
CA PRO A 105 -4.14 -11.72 -2.11
C PRO A 105 -3.35 -12.62 -3.05
N ALA A 106 -3.54 -13.93 -2.90
CA ALA A 106 -3.08 -14.93 -3.84
C ALA A 106 -4.10 -16.08 -3.94
N THR A 107 -4.17 -16.74 -5.09
CA THR A 107 -4.92 -17.98 -5.22
C THR A 107 -4.02 -19.19 -4.85
N HIS A 108 -4.61 -20.34 -4.59
CA HIS A 108 -3.83 -21.58 -4.44
C HIS A 108 -2.99 -21.89 -5.70
N GLY A 109 -3.51 -21.59 -6.89
CA GLY A 109 -2.78 -21.77 -8.14
C GLY A 109 -1.54 -20.89 -8.24
N ASP A 110 -1.63 -19.62 -7.79
CA ASP A 110 -0.48 -18.72 -7.78
C ASP A 110 0.64 -19.24 -6.86
N LEU A 111 0.27 -19.77 -5.69
CA LEU A 111 1.23 -20.31 -4.72
C LEU A 111 1.94 -21.57 -5.24
N GLN A 112 1.27 -22.39 -6.06
CA GLN A 112 1.86 -23.58 -6.68
C GLN A 112 2.89 -23.24 -7.77
N LEU A 113 2.86 -22.03 -8.32
CA LEU A 113 3.83 -21.56 -9.31
C LEU A 113 5.13 -21.03 -8.70
N LEU A 114 5.19 -20.89 -7.38
CA LEU A 114 6.39 -20.43 -6.69
C LEU A 114 7.49 -21.50 -6.71
N PRO A 115 8.77 -21.11 -6.78
CA PRO A 115 9.89 -22.03 -6.64
C PRO A 115 9.79 -22.86 -5.35
N ALA A 116 10.24 -24.10 -5.38
CA ALA A 116 10.15 -25.02 -4.23
C ALA A 116 10.90 -24.53 -2.98
N GLU A 117 11.92 -23.72 -3.18
CA GLU A 117 12.69 -23.08 -2.12
C GLU A 117 11.99 -21.85 -1.50
N TYR A 118 10.94 -21.33 -2.13
CA TYR A 118 10.17 -20.23 -1.60
C TYR A 118 9.25 -20.72 -0.48
N THR A 119 9.45 -20.18 0.70
CA THR A 119 8.57 -20.43 1.85
C THR A 119 7.97 -19.12 2.31
N ASP A 120 6.65 -18.96 2.15
CA ASP A 120 5.91 -17.85 2.71
C ASP A 120 5.05 -18.35 3.88
N HIS A 121 5.38 -17.93 5.08
CA HIS A 121 4.59 -18.27 6.28
C HIS A 121 3.16 -17.70 6.25
N TYR A 122 2.81 -16.94 5.22
CA TYR A 122 1.52 -16.26 5.08
C TYR A 122 0.64 -16.83 3.95
N ASP A 123 1.02 -17.93 3.31
CA ASP A 123 0.30 -18.49 2.15
C ASP A 123 -1.20 -18.67 2.43
N GLY A 124 -1.56 -19.28 3.55
CA GLY A 124 -2.97 -19.43 3.95
C GLY A 124 -3.68 -18.08 4.12
N ALA A 125 -3.01 -17.09 4.73
CA ALA A 125 -3.58 -15.76 4.93
C ALA A 125 -3.78 -15.00 3.61
N ARG A 126 -2.92 -15.20 2.62
CA ARG A 126 -3.08 -14.63 1.26
C ARG A 126 -4.31 -15.18 0.55
N VAL A 127 -4.54 -16.47 0.67
CA VAL A 127 -5.72 -17.13 0.09
C VAL A 127 -7.00 -16.68 0.78
N ASP A 128 -6.99 -16.58 2.12
CA ASP A 128 -8.13 -16.05 2.88
C ASP A 128 -8.44 -14.60 2.49
N GLU A 129 -7.42 -13.78 2.27
CA GLU A 129 -7.57 -12.40 1.82
C GLU A 129 -8.15 -12.33 0.40
N PHE A 130 -7.72 -13.19 -0.51
CA PHE A 130 -8.30 -13.31 -1.85
C PHE A 130 -9.81 -13.60 -1.78
N TRP A 131 -10.21 -14.61 -1.01
CA TRP A 131 -11.62 -14.97 -0.88
C TRP A 131 -12.44 -13.90 -0.18
N ALA A 132 -11.84 -13.19 0.77
CA ALA A 132 -12.48 -12.05 1.41
C ALA A 132 -12.78 -10.94 0.40
N LEU A 133 -11.80 -10.53 -0.41
CA LEU A 133 -11.96 -9.52 -1.46
C LEU A 133 -12.97 -9.95 -2.52
N TYR A 134 -12.87 -11.19 -2.98
CA TYR A 134 -13.80 -11.75 -3.97
C TYR A 134 -15.26 -11.72 -3.48
N SER A 135 -15.49 -11.96 -2.19
CA SER A 135 -16.83 -11.90 -1.60
C SER A 135 -17.40 -10.48 -1.48
N LEU A 136 -16.55 -9.44 -1.52
CA LEU A 136 -16.98 -8.04 -1.52
C LEU A 136 -17.38 -7.54 -2.90
N SER A 137 -16.94 -8.22 -3.97
CA SER A 137 -17.22 -7.84 -5.35
C SER A 137 -18.54 -8.37 -5.90
N ARG A 138 -19.31 -9.11 -5.08
CA ARG A 138 -20.62 -9.68 -5.40
C ARG A 138 -21.71 -9.03 -4.55
#